data_c9b315a1f23a263ffb6dc269e03a0b31
#
_entry.id   c9b315a1f23a263ffb6dc269e03a0b31
#
_cell.length_a   1.000
_cell.length_b   1.000
_cell.length_c   1.000
_cell.angle_alpha   90.00
_cell.angle_beta   90.00
_cell.angle_gamma   90.00
#
_symmetry.space_group_name_H-M   'P 1'
#
loop_
_entity.id
_entity.type
_entity.pdbx_description
1 polymer ?
#
loop_
_entity_poly.entity_id
_entity_poly.type
_entity_poly.pdbx_seq_one_letter_code
_entity_poly.pdbx_strand_id
1 'polypeptide(L)'
;MDSGEAAGLLHLFCDKHVTYHRVYRAEEAGLPDPDTLWLTTADGFRIHTLEVKPEGEVKGAVICISGIENPSVTAFYGHAREFREIGLTTLMPNLRGHGDSDALITLSAYSSVQDFMGWQFSRFITPVLAYPVKLTTALYAGLKFGVNGFNATPLESIGNLHGRPALMMHSRKDSQVPFICFEKLTKKAATVSNDIRTYIVEGDEHFITGSFGMPEEDKAYNSVLLEFVRNV
;
A
#
# COMPACT_ATOMS: atom_id res chain seq x y z
N MET A 1 -22.10 24.74 -7.20
CA MET A 1 -22.02 23.31 -7.57
C MET A 1 -23.07 22.58 -6.76
N ASP A 2 -24.00 21.96 -7.44
CA ASP A 2 -25.05 21.17 -6.81
C ASP A 2 -24.44 19.92 -6.16
N SER A 3 -25.04 19.46 -5.06
CA SER A 3 -24.59 18.26 -4.33
C SER A 3 -24.55 17.01 -5.24
N GLY A 4 -25.35 16.98 -6.30
CA GLY A 4 -25.33 15.95 -7.33
C GLY A 4 -24.11 15.98 -8.23
N GLU A 5 -23.59 17.16 -8.57
CA GLU A 5 -22.38 17.30 -9.40
C GLU A 5 -21.11 16.90 -8.64
N ALA A 6 -21.00 17.24 -7.35
CA ALA A 6 -19.87 16.83 -6.52
C ALA A 6 -19.83 15.31 -6.27
N ALA A 7 -21.00 14.69 -6.07
CA ALA A 7 -21.11 13.23 -5.96
C ALA A 7 -20.79 12.52 -7.29
N GLY A 8 -21.21 13.09 -8.42
CA GLY A 8 -20.88 12.60 -9.75
C GLY A 8 -19.40 12.67 -10.08
N LEU A 9 -18.72 13.77 -9.71
CA LEU A 9 -17.27 13.92 -9.88
C LEU A 9 -16.48 12.94 -9.01
N LEU A 10 -16.92 12.73 -7.76
CA LEU A 10 -16.28 11.77 -6.85
C LEU A 10 -16.49 10.32 -7.34
N HIS A 11 -17.66 10.01 -7.89
CA HIS A 11 -17.97 8.71 -8.48
C HIS A 11 -17.12 8.45 -9.74
N LEU A 12 -17.02 9.46 -10.62
CA LEU A 12 -16.19 9.39 -11.84
C LEU A 12 -14.70 9.23 -11.50
N PHE A 13 -14.23 9.89 -10.44
CA PHE A 13 -12.85 9.78 -9.98
C PHE A 13 -12.59 8.39 -9.40
N CYS A 14 -13.45 7.89 -8.53
CA CYS A 14 -13.35 6.55 -7.98
C CYS A 14 -13.42 5.47 -9.07
N ASP A 15 -14.37 5.57 -10.00
CA ASP A 15 -14.52 4.57 -11.07
C ASP A 15 -13.33 4.59 -12.05
N LYS A 16 -12.77 5.76 -12.33
CA LYS A 16 -11.66 5.91 -13.25
C LYS A 16 -10.34 5.36 -12.69
N HIS A 17 -10.14 5.43 -11.38
CA HIS A 17 -8.94 4.93 -10.70
C HIS A 17 -9.08 3.49 -10.18
N VAL A 18 -10.28 3.00 -9.95
CA VAL A 18 -10.54 1.62 -9.48
C VAL A 18 -10.65 0.61 -10.62
N THR A 19 -10.85 1.05 -11.87
CA THR A 19 -11.07 0.17 -13.04
C THR A 19 -9.80 -0.19 -13.81
N TYR A 20 -8.64 0.35 -13.50
CA TYR A 20 -7.40 0.02 -14.19
C TYR A 20 -6.64 -1.09 -13.46
N HIS A 21 -7.06 -2.35 -13.67
CA HIS A 21 -6.31 -3.51 -13.18
C HIS A 21 -5.59 -4.18 -14.35
N ARG A 22 -4.28 -4.11 -14.37
CA ARG A 22 -3.52 -5.11 -15.07
C ARG A 22 -3.43 -6.33 -14.14
N VAL A 23 -4.10 -7.40 -14.49
CA VAL A 23 -3.90 -8.70 -13.84
C VAL A 23 -2.69 -9.34 -14.50
N TYR A 24 -1.63 -9.54 -13.75
CA TYR A 24 -0.45 -10.28 -14.22
C TYR A 24 -0.70 -11.77 -14.01
N ARG A 25 -0.09 -12.60 -14.86
CA ARG A 25 -0.08 -14.05 -14.69
C ARG A 25 1.18 -14.48 -13.96
N ALA A 26 1.07 -15.47 -13.08
CA ALA A 26 2.20 -16.01 -12.32
C ALA A 26 3.31 -16.55 -13.26
N GLU A 27 2.93 -17.23 -14.35
CA GLU A 27 3.83 -17.74 -15.38
C GLU A 27 4.69 -16.64 -16.04
N GLU A 28 4.14 -15.43 -16.24
CA GLU A 28 4.86 -14.27 -16.80
C GLU A 28 5.99 -13.79 -15.87
N ALA A 29 5.84 -14.02 -14.56
CA ALA A 29 6.85 -13.72 -13.55
C ALA A 29 7.77 -14.93 -13.24
N GLY A 30 7.62 -16.05 -13.95
CA GLY A 30 8.39 -17.27 -13.70
C GLY A 30 7.99 -18.00 -12.40
N LEU A 31 6.77 -17.79 -11.93
CA LEU A 31 6.22 -18.44 -10.74
C LEU A 31 5.30 -19.60 -11.11
N PRO A 32 5.22 -20.65 -10.28
CA PRO A 32 4.12 -21.60 -10.33
C PRO A 32 2.80 -20.90 -9.99
N ASP A 33 1.67 -21.54 -10.31
CA ASP A 33 0.37 -21.03 -9.89
C ASP A 33 0.32 -20.90 -8.37
N PRO A 34 -0.05 -19.72 -7.83
CA PRO A 34 -0.16 -19.51 -6.39
C PRO A 34 -1.25 -20.36 -5.76
N ASP A 35 -1.00 -20.79 -4.53
CA ASP A 35 -2.05 -21.39 -3.72
C ASP A 35 -3.09 -20.34 -3.34
N THR A 36 -4.35 -20.74 -3.25
CA THR A 36 -5.43 -19.89 -2.73
C THR A 36 -5.66 -20.17 -1.25
N LEU A 37 -5.50 -19.14 -0.43
CA LEU A 37 -5.78 -19.16 1.00
C LEU A 37 -6.95 -18.23 1.33
N TRP A 38 -7.87 -18.69 2.17
CA TRP A 38 -8.96 -17.87 2.68
C TRP A 38 -8.70 -17.54 4.16
N LEU A 39 -8.45 -16.27 4.42
CA LEU A 39 -8.30 -15.75 5.79
C LEU A 39 -9.65 -15.25 6.28
N THR A 40 -9.98 -15.52 7.55
CA THR A 40 -11.20 -15.02 8.18
C THR A 40 -10.83 -14.00 9.23
N THR A 41 -11.32 -12.77 9.10
CA THR A 41 -11.12 -11.71 10.09
C THR A 41 -11.95 -11.94 11.34
N ALA A 42 -11.65 -11.25 12.45
CA ALA A 42 -12.36 -11.40 13.71
C ALA A 42 -13.87 -11.04 13.61
N ASP A 43 -14.24 -10.18 12.64
CA ASP A 43 -15.63 -9.82 12.32
C ASP A 43 -16.29 -10.79 11.32
N GLY A 44 -15.63 -11.91 10.99
CA GLY A 44 -16.16 -12.98 10.14
C GLY A 44 -16.03 -12.72 8.63
N PHE A 45 -15.35 -11.64 8.20
CA PHE A 45 -15.13 -11.39 6.78
C PHE A 45 -14.06 -12.32 6.20
N ARG A 46 -14.30 -12.84 4.98
CA ARG A 46 -13.35 -13.72 4.29
C ARG A 46 -12.50 -12.92 3.31
N ILE A 47 -11.17 -13.02 3.44
CA ILE A 47 -10.18 -12.41 2.58
C ILE A 47 -9.57 -13.47 1.68
N HIS A 48 -9.72 -13.30 0.38
CA HIS A 48 -9.01 -14.11 -0.61
C HIS A 48 -7.55 -13.69 -0.65
N THR A 49 -6.63 -14.64 -0.47
CA THR A 49 -5.19 -14.41 -0.40
C THR A 49 -4.51 -15.38 -1.37
N LEU A 50 -3.60 -14.86 -2.18
CA LEU A 50 -2.69 -15.69 -2.97
C LEU A 50 -1.43 -15.97 -2.15
N GLU A 51 -0.96 -17.21 -2.17
CA GLU A 51 0.21 -17.66 -1.44
C GLU A 51 1.25 -18.24 -2.41
N VAL A 52 2.47 -17.71 -2.36
CA VAL A 52 3.64 -18.25 -3.10
C VAL A 52 4.65 -18.76 -2.09
N LYS A 53 4.91 -20.08 -2.12
CA LYS A 53 5.84 -20.76 -1.20
C LYS A 53 7.22 -20.93 -1.83
N PRO A 54 8.32 -20.92 -1.05
CA PRO A 54 9.64 -21.33 -1.50
C PRO A 54 9.67 -22.84 -1.81
N GLU A 55 10.66 -23.30 -2.59
CA GLU A 55 10.82 -24.73 -2.89
C GLU A 55 11.44 -25.53 -1.73
N GLY A 56 12.06 -24.87 -0.79
CA GLY A 56 12.77 -25.47 0.33
C GLY A 56 12.20 -25.08 1.69
N GLU A 57 13.10 -24.98 2.67
CA GLU A 57 12.74 -24.58 4.02
C GLU A 57 12.18 -23.15 4.04
N VAL A 58 11.05 -23.00 4.71
CA VAL A 58 10.42 -21.69 4.93
C VAL A 58 11.15 -20.98 6.07
N LYS A 59 11.79 -19.85 5.75
CA LYS A 59 12.54 -19.04 6.72
C LYS A 59 11.72 -17.91 7.32
N GLY A 60 10.59 -17.58 6.70
CA GLY A 60 9.70 -16.50 7.13
C GLY A 60 8.61 -16.23 6.10
N ALA A 61 7.83 -15.18 6.35
CA ALA A 61 6.76 -14.76 5.45
C ALA A 61 6.75 -13.25 5.22
N VAL A 62 6.35 -12.84 4.01
CA VAL A 62 6.13 -11.45 3.60
C VAL A 62 4.67 -11.29 3.19
N ILE A 63 4.04 -10.21 3.65
CA ILE A 63 2.68 -9.85 3.20
C ILE A 63 2.79 -8.64 2.27
N CYS A 64 2.33 -8.82 1.02
CA CYS A 64 2.28 -7.76 0.01
C CYS A 64 0.85 -7.24 -0.10
N ILE A 65 0.66 -5.94 0.16
CA ILE A 65 -0.64 -5.27 0.14
C ILE A 65 -0.66 -4.23 -0.97
N SER A 66 -1.61 -4.38 -1.90
CA SER A 66 -1.76 -3.44 -3.03
C SER A 66 -2.33 -2.09 -2.60
N GLY A 67 -1.99 -1.05 -3.37
CA GLY A 67 -2.56 0.28 -3.21
C GLY A 67 -3.89 0.46 -3.94
N ILE A 68 -4.50 1.64 -3.77
CA ILE A 68 -5.82 1.96 -4.35
C ILE A 68 -5.79 2.07 -5.88
N GLU A 69 -4.66 2.45 -6.46
CA GLU A 69 -4.53 2.63 -7.93
C GLU A 69 -4.24 1.32 -8.67
N ASN A 70 -3.63 0.36 -8.01
CA ASN A 70 -3.45 -0.98 -8.53
C ASN A 70 -3.97 -2.00 -7.51
N PRO A 71 -5.29 -2.21 -7.45
CA PRO A 71 -5.90 -3.09 -6.47
C PRO A 71 -5.59 -4.58 -6.68
N SER A 72 -4.95 -4.95 -7.81
CA SER A 72 -4.54 -6.32 -8.05
C SER A 72 -3.25 -6.65 -7.32
N VAL A 73 -3.32 -7.63 -6.43
CA VAL A 73 -2.15 -8.19 -5.73
C VAL A 73 -1.18 -8.91 -6.67
N THR A 74 -1.61 -9.23 -7.89
CA THR A 74 -0.77 -9.89 -8.90
C THR A 74 0.39 -9.01 -9.39
N ALA A 75 0.36 -7.69 -9.13
CA ALA A 75 1.49 -6.80 -9.39
C ALA A 75 2.74 -7.14 -8.55
N PHE A 76 2.57 -7.92 -7.48
CA PHE A 76 3.68 -8.37 -6.63
C PHE A 76 4.32 -9.70 -7.05
N TYR A 77 3.93 -10.30 -8.17
CA TYR A 77 4.52 -11.58 -8.59
C TYR A 77 6.04 -11.51 -8.80
N GLY A 78 6.56 -10.42 -9.36
CA GLY A 78 8.01 -10.23 -9.46
C GLY A 78 8.69 -10.23 -8.09
N HIS A 79 8.12 -9.53 -7.11
CA HIS A 79 8.62 -9.53 -5.72
C HIS A 79 8.52 -10.91 -5.08
N ALA A 80 7.39 -11.60 -5.28
CA ALA A 80 7.17 -12.93 -4.74
C ALA A 80 8.20 -13.94 -5.27
N ARG A 81 8.65 -13.80 -6.52
CA ARG A 81 9.74 -14.59 -7.09
C ARG A 81 11.04 -14.36 -6.32
N GLU A 82 11.45 -13.11 -6.12
CA GLU A 82 12.67 -12.78 -5.39
C GLU A 82 12.63 -13.30 -3.94
N PHE A 83 11.47 -13.17 -3.28
CA PHE A 83 11.27 -13.67 -1.91
C PHE A 83 11.32 -15.21 -1.84
N ARG A 84 10.74 -15.88 -2.84
CA ARG A 84 10.76 -17.33 -2.97
C ARG A 84 12.18 -17.87 -3.08
N GLU A 85 13.07 -17.21 -3.83
CA GLU A 85 14.47 -17.60 -3.99
C GLU A 85 15.27 -17.54 -2.70
N ILE A 86 14.92 -16.63 -1.78
CA ILE A 86 15.59 -16.51 -0.47
C ILE A 86 14.91 -17.29 0.66
N GLY A 87 13.89 -18.07 0.33
CA GLY A 87 13.21 -18.99 1.26
C GLY A 87 12.03 -18.37 2.01
N LEU A 88 11.41 -17.31 1.48
CA LEU A 88 10.26 -16.67 2.11
C LEU A 88 8.95 -17.03 1.41
N THR A 89 7.92 -17.26 2.20
CA THR A 89 6.55 -17.33 1.72
C THR A 89 6.00 -15.92 1.47
N THR A 90 5.35 -15.70 0.34
CA THR A 90 4.68 -14.43 0.05
C THR A 90 3.17 -14.60 0.13
N LEU A 91 2.53 -13.80 0.96
CA LEU A 91 1.08 -13.70 1.08
C LEU A 91 0.59 -12.41 0.43
N MET A 92 -0.39 -12.51 -0.46
CA MET A 92 -0.92 -11.40 -1.24
C MET A 92 -2.44 -11.31 -1.04
N PRO A 93 -2.92 -10.72 0.07
CA PRO A 93 -4.34 -10.60 0.36
C PRO A 93 -5.02 -9.52 -0.48
N ASN A 94 -6.21 -9.83 -0.96
CA ASN A 94 -7.13 -8.85 -1.53
C ASN A 94 -7.81 -8.07 -0.42
N LEU A 95 -7.38 -6.86 -0.21
CA LEU A 95 -7.57 -6.01 0.96
C LEU A 95 -8.89 -6.08 1.73
N ARG A 96 -8.80 -6.42 3.00
CA ARG A 96 -9.45 -5.75 4.14
C ARG A 96 -8.64 -5.98 5.40
N GLY A 97 -7.93 -4.94 5.89
CA GLY A 97 -7.35 -4.95 7.23
C GLY A 97 -5.99 -5.63 7.38
N HIS A 98 -5.35 -5.31 8.42
CA HIS A 98 -3.94 -5.54 8.71
C HIS A 98 -3.78 -6.83 9.52
N GLY A 99 -2.91 -7.72 9.06
CA GLY A 99 -2.55 -8.92 9.81
C GLY A 99 -1.31 -8.74 10.70
N ASP A 100 -1.06 -9.73 11.56
CA ASP A 100 0.19 -9.86 12.31
C ASP A 100 1.29 -10.33 11.36
N SER A 101 2.05 -9.40 10.80
CA SER A 101 3.25 -9.68 10.01
C SER A 101 4.50 -9.31 10.81
N ASP A 102 5.62 -10.00 10.56
CA ASP A 102 6.87 -9.78 11.29
C ASP A 102 7.49 -8.41 11.00
N ALA A 103 7.19 -7.82 9.83
CA ALA A 103 7.65 -6.51 9.40
C ALA A 103 6.64 -5.79 8.52
N LEU A 104 6.82 -4.48 8.33
CA LEU A 104 6.04 -3.65 7.41
C LEU A 104 6.93 -3.11 6.30
N ILE A 105 6.49 -3.23 5.04
CA ILE A 105 7.08 -2.51 3.91
C ILE A 105 6.00 -1.63 3.29
N THR A 106 6.30 -0.34 3.11
CA THR A 106 5.38 0.61 2.45
C THR A 106 6.04 1.29 1.27
N LEU A 107 5.32 1.39 0.15
CA LEU A 107 5.73 2.13 -1.04
C LEU A 107 4.70 3.22 -1.30
N SER A 108 5.14 4.48 -1.27
CA SER A 108 4.32 5.67 -1.56
C SER A 108 2.96 5.67 -0.84
N ALA A 109 2.95 5.24 0.42
CA ALA A 109 1.74 5.14 1.20
C ALA A 109 1.20 6.52 1.59
N TYR A 110 -0.13 6.70 1.48
CA TYR A 110 -0.79 7.90 1.99
C TYR A 110 -1.06 7.77 3.50
N SER A 111 -1.03 8.89 4.22
CA SER A 111 -1.29 8.93 5.67
C SER A 111 -2.77 8.78 6.02
N SER A 112 -3.64 9.35 5.19
CA SER A 112 -5.09 9.23 5.28
C SER A 112 -5.73 9.58 3.93
N VAL A 113 -6.92 9.05 3.68
CA VAL A 113 -7.71 9.42 2.49
C VAL A 113 -7.99 10.92 2.47
N GLN A 114 -8.21 11.52 3.65
CA GLN A 114 -8.44 12.95 3.80
C GLN A 114 -7.22 13.79 3.37
N ASP A 115 -6.01 13.38 3.78
CA ASP A 115 -4.77 14.09 3.40
C ASP A 115 -4.52 13.95 1.90
N PHE A 116 -4.69 12.74 1.36
CA PHE A 116 -4.56 12.46 -0.06
C PHE A 116 -5.55 13.30 -0.89
N MET A 117 -6.84 13.20 -0.60
CA MET A 117 -7.87 13.95 -1.32
C MET A 117 -7.71 15.45 -1.16
N GLY A 118 -7.43 15.93 0.06
CA GLY A 118 -7.19 17.34 0.31
C GLY A 118 -6.02 17.89 -0.52
N TRP A 119 -4.96 17.11 -0.69
CA TRP A 119 -3.82 17.50 -1.53
C TRP A 119 -4.19 17.48 -3.02
N GLN A 120 -4.84 16.45 -3.51
CA GLN A 120 -5.28 16.37 -4.90
C GLN A 120 -6.18 17.54 -5.27
N PHE A 121 -7.15 17.88 -4.43
CA PHE A 121 -8.04 19.02 -4.67
C PHE A 121 -7.33 20.38 -4.55
N SER A 122 -6.30 20.51 -3.68
CA SER A 122 -5.54 21.76 -3.56
C SER A 122 -4.78 22.15 -4.84
N ARG A 123 -4.60 21.22 -5.78
CA ARG A 123 -4.01 21.50 -7.11
C ARG A 123 -4.99 22.24 -8.04
N PHE A 124 -6.28 22.16 -7.79
CA PHE A 124 -7.33 22.75 -8.62
C PHE A 124 -8.05 23.90 -7.93
N ILE A 125 -8.03 23.95 -6.60
CA ILE A 125 -8.71 24.97 -5.80
C ILE A 125 -7.77 25.48 -4.69
N THR A 126 -8.11 26.64 -4.10
CA THR A 126 -7.29 27.18 -3.02
C THR A 126 -7.27 26.26 -1.79
N PRO A 127 -6.18 26.21 -1.01
CA PRO A 127 -6.08 25.35 0.18
C PRO A 127 -7.21 25.54 1.19
N VAL A 128 -7.75 26.74 1.30
CA VAL A 128 -8.88 27.07 2.19
C VAL A 128 -10.15 26.32 1.76
N LEU A 129 -10.40 26.23 0.45
CA LEU A 129 -11.55 25.48 -0.10
C LEU A 129 -11.30 23.96 -0.12
N ALA A 130 -10.07 23.52 -0.07
CA ALA A 130 -9.74 22.09 0.01
C ALA A 130 -10.02 21.50 1.40
N TYR A 131 -10.08 22.32 2.46
CA TYR A 131 -10.36 21.85 3.83
C TYR A 131 -11.75 21.19 3.98
N PRO A 132 -12.85 21.76 3.50
CA PRO A 132 -14.16 21.08 3.51
C PRO A 132 -14.18 19.74 2.78
N VAL A 133 -13.35 19.57 1.74
CA VAL A 133 -13.24 18.30 1.00
C VAL A 133 -12.76 17.16 1.88
N LYS A 134 -11.83 17.43 2.79
CA LYS A 134 -11.35 16.42 3.76
C LYS A 134 -12.50 15.89 4.63
N LEU A 135 -13.34 16.80 5.14
CA LEU A 135 -14.48 16.45 5.99
C LEU A 135 -15.55 15.68 5.22
N THR A 136 -15.92 16.17 4.04
CA THR A 136 -16.95 15.52 3.21
C THR A 136 -16.50 14.15 2.70
N THR A 137 -15.20 13.96 2.41
CA THR A 137 -14.64 12.67 2.02
C THR A 137 -14.75 11.66 3.15
N ALA A 138 -14.42 12.04 4.38
CA ALA A 138 -14.52 11.16 5.54
C ALA A 138 -15.98 10.76 5.84
N LEU A 139 -16.90 11.72 5.76
CA LEU A 139 -18.33 11.47 5.92
C LEU A 139 -18.88 10.55 4.81
N TYR A 140 -18.51 10.80 3.55
CA TYR A 140 -18.93 9.97 2.43
C TYR A 140 -18.41 8.53 2.56
N ALA A 141 -17.14 8.35 2.93
CA ALA A 141 -16.56 7.03 3.17
C ALA A 141 -17.31 6.30 4.30
N GLY A 142 -17.64 7.01 5.38
CA GLY A 142 -18.45 6.47 6.47
C GLY A 142 -19.83 5.99 6.04
N LEU A 143 -20.54 6.81 5.27
CA LEU A 143 -21.89 6.50 4.80
C LEU A 143 -21.90 5.39 3.74
N LYS A 144 -20.95 5.39 2.82
CA LYS A 144 -20.92 4.44 1.69
C LYS A 144 -20.36 3.07 2.10
N PHE A 145 -19.32 3.04 2.92
CA PHE A 145 -18.58 1.81 3.24
C PHE A 145 -18.77 1.33 4.69
N GLY A 146 -19.55 2.03 5.50
CA GLY A 146 -19.79 1.66 6.90
C GLY A 146 -18.56 1.75 7.80
N VAL A 147 -17.53 2.48 7.39
CA VAL A 147 -16.27 2.64 8.13
C VAL A 147 -16.18 4.03 8.76
N ASN A 148 -15.54 4.15 9.93
CA ASN A 148 -15.24 5.46 10.47
C ASN A 148 -14.10 6.10 9.66
N GLY A 149 -14.45 6.90 8.64
CA GLY A 149 -13.50 7.55 7.75
C GLY A 149 -12.52 8.51 8.41
N PHE A 150 -12.73 8.84 9.70
CA PHE A 150 -11.82 9.69 10.47
C PHE A 150 -10.72 8.89 11.18
N ASN A 151 -11.00 7.67 11.61
CA ASN A 151 -10.12 6.84 12.42
C ASN A 151 -9.53 5.64 11.67
N ALA A 152 -10.20 5.17 10.60
CA ALA A 152 -9.68 4.08 9.78
C ALA A 152 -8.64 4.62 8.78
N THR A 153 -7.46 5.01 9.26
CA THR A 153 -6.40 5.58 8.44
C THR A 153 -5.09 4.80 8.58
N PRO A 154 -4.25 4.75 7.53
CA PRO A 154 -2.91 4.19 7.63
C PRO A 154 -2.09 4.82 8.76
N LEU A 155 -2.29 6.12 9.03
CA LEU A 155 -1.60 6.81 10.11
C LEU A 155 -1.97 6.28 11.50
N GLU A 156 -3.22 5.91 11.73
CA GLU A 156 -3.63 5.26 12.98
C GLU A 156 -3.13 3.80 13.02
N SER A 157 -3.27 3.09 11.91
CA SER A 157 -2.89 1.67 11.81
C SER A 157 -1.40 1.45 12.05
N ILE A 158 -0.53 2.37 11.61
CA ILE A 158 0.92 2.26 11.82
C ILE A 158 1.31 2.32 13.30
N GLY A 159 0.43 2.87 14.14
CA GLY A 159 0.57 2.81 15.60
C GLY A 159 0.59 1.40 16.18
N ASN A 160 0.10 0.41 15.40
CA ASN A 160 0.04 -1.00 15.77
C ASN A 160 1.28 -1.80 15.34
N LEU A 161 2.39 -1.15 15.01
CA LEU A 161 3.64 -1.85 14.69
C LEU A 161 4.19 -2.65 15.88
N HIS A 162 3.92 -2.21 17.13
CA HIS A 162 4.33 -2.94 18.33
C HIS A 162 5.81 -3.35 18.35
N GLY A 163 6.69 -2.44 17.94
CA GLY A 163 8.14 -2.69 17.88
C GLY A 163 8.64 -3.39 16.62
N ARG A 164 7.74 -3.84 15.74
CA ARG A 164 8.13 -4.52 14.49
C ARG A 164 8.92 -3.57 13.57
N PRO A 165 9.93 -4.09 12.84
CA PRO A 165 10.69 -3.30 11.88
C PRO A 165 9.81 -2.85 10.71
N ALA A 166 10.15 -1.68 10.14
CA ALA A 166 9.48 -1.20 8.94
C ALA A 166 10.46 -0.58 7.94
N LEU A 167 10.27 -0.91 6.66
CA LEU A 167 10.90 -0.23 5.53
C LEU A 167 9.88 0.66 4.84
N MET A 168 10.11 1.97 4.90
CA MET A 168 9.20 2.95 4.34
C MET A 168 9.85 3.66 3.16
N MET A 169 9.25 3.53 1.98
CA MET A 169 9.79 4.05 0.73
C MET A 169 8.86 5.11 0.14
N HIS A 170 9.45 6.20 -0.38
CA HIS A 170 8.68 7.28 -1.00
C HIS A 170 9.52 8.09 -1.99
N SER A 171 8.89 8.64 -3.01
CA SER A 171 9.51 9.62 -3.89
C SER A 171 9.28 11.04 -3.38
N ARG A 172 10.35 11.84 -3.32
CA ARG A 172 10.28 13.21 -2.78
C ARG A 172 9.35 14.14 -3.57
N LYS A 173 9.25 13.92 -4.87
CA LYS A 173 8.42 14.72 -5.79
C LYS A 173 7.19 13.96 -6.27
N ASP A 174 6.77 12.91 -5.55
CA ASP A 174 5.60 12.11 -5.92
C ASP A 174 4.39 13.00 -6.22
N SER A 175 3.94 12.96 -7.47
CA SER A 175 2.81 13.76 -7.97
C SER A 175 1.45 13.15 -7.61
N GLN A 176 1.42 11.93 -7.11
CA GLN A 176 0.19 11.22 -6.73
C GLN A 176 -0.04 11.28 -5.23
N VAL A 177 0.96 10.91 -4.42
CA VAL A 177 0.86 10.96 -2.96
C VAL A 177 1.90 11.95 -2.41
N PRO A 178 1.49 13.02 -1.72
CA PRO A 178 2.40 14.06 -1.29
C PRO A 178 3.38 13.56 -0.22
N PHE A 179 4.63 14.01 -0.31
CA PHE A 179 5.72 13.61 0.59
C PHE A 179 5.40 13.81 2.08
N ILE A 180 4.54 14.78 2.42
CA ILE A 180 4.06 15.00 3.80
C ILE A 180 3.35 13.76 4.39
N CYS A 181 2.76 12.90 3.55
CA CYS A 181 2.18 11.64 4.01
C CYS A 181 3.26 10.69 4.55
N PHE A 182 4.37 10.59 3.82
CA PHE A 182 5.54 9.82 4.26
C PHE A 182 6.13 10.36 5.57
N GLU A 183 6.29 11.68 5.69
CA GLU A 183 6.79 12.31 6.92
C GLU A 183 5.90 12.02 8.13
N LYS A 184 4.58 12.10 7.96
CA LYS A 184 3.61 11.77 9.02
C LYS A 184 3.71 10.31 9.44
N LEU A 185 3.75 9.40 8.47
CA LEU A 185 3.81 7.96 8.71
C LEU A 185 5.13 7.57 9.40
N THR A 186 6.27 8.02 8.89
CA THR A 186 7.59 7.72 9.48
C THR A 186 7.72 8.28 10.89
N LYS A 187 7.25 9.51 11.11
CA LYS A 187 7.22 10.11 12.44
C LYS A 187 6.38 9.30 13.43
N LYS A 188 5.21 8.83 13.00
CA LYS A 188 4.34 7.99 13.84
C LYS A 188 4.95 6.62 14.08
N ALA A 189 5.49 5.96 13.04
CA ALA A 189 6.16 4.68 13.13
C ALA A 189 7.30 4.71 14.16
N ALA A 190 8.14 5.75 14.13
CA ALA A 190 9.26 5.95 15.07
C ALA A 190 8.82 6.12 16.53
N THR A 191 7.55 6.38 16.82
CA THR A 191 7.04 6.39 18.21
C THR A 191 6.73 5.00 18.76
N VAL A 192 6.64 3.99 17.91
CA VAL A 192 6.16 2.64 18.28
C VAL A 192 7.10 1.53 17.84
N SER A 193 8.15 1.85 17.08
CA SER A 193 9.23 0.94 16.70
C SER A 193 10.56 1.68 16.63
N ASN A 194 11.65 1.00 17.01
CA ASN A 194 13.01 1.53 16.96
C ASN A 194 13.75 1.14 15.66
N ASP A 195 13.21 0.22 14.85
CA ASP A 195 13.78 -0.20 13.56
C ASP A 195 12.91 0.28 12.40
N ILE A 196 13.00 1.58 12.13
CA ILE A 196 12.34 2.22 10.99
C ILE A 196 13.41 2.62 9.98
N ARG A 197 13.45 1.91 8.86
CA ARG A 197 14.34 2.21 7.73
C ARG A 197 13.57 2.96 6.65
N THR A 198 14.26 3.87 5.98
CA THR A 198 13.65 4.70 4.93
C THR A 198 14.46 4.63 3.65
N TYR A 199 13.76 4.61 2.51
CA TYR A 199 14.36 4.74 1.20
C TYR A 199 13.62 5.82 0.41
N ILE A 200 14.34 6.88 0.03
CA ILE A 200 13.76 8.07 -0.61
C ILE A 200 14.38 8.23 -2.00
N VAL A 201 13.52 8.31 -3.01
CA VAL A 201 13.89 8.63 -4.38
C VAL A 201 13.63 10.12 -4.62
N GLU A 202 14.56 10.81 -5.29
CA GLU A 202 14.46 12.27 -5.49
C GLU A 202 13.55 12.67 -6.67
N GLY A 203 13.09 11.72 -7.47
CA GLY A 203 12.23 11.92 -8.64
C GLY A 203 10.74 11.95 -8.35
N ASP A 204 9.93 11.72 -9.40
CA ASP A 204 8.47 11.57 -9.37
C ASP A 204 8.10 10.12 -9.75
N GLU A 205 8.69 9.15 -9.09
CA GLU A 205 8.39 7.72 -9.27
C GLU A 205 7.44 7.25 -8.17
N HIS A 206 6.14 7.29 -8.43
CA HIS A 206 5.13 6.86 -7.45
C HIS A 206 5.35 5.42 -6.96
N PHE A 207 5.76 4.52 -7.83
CA PHE A 207 6.08 3.13 -7.46
C PHE A 207 7.51 2.91 -6.97
N ILE A 208 8.27 4.01 -6.72
CA ILE A 208 9.67 4.01 -6.24
C ILE A 208 10.66 3.55 -7.31
N THR A 209 10.25 2.67 -8.19
CA THR A 209 11.02 2.14 -9.32
C THR A 209 10.19 2.15 -10.60
N GLY A 210 10.83 2.37 -11.73
CA GLY A 210 10.19 2.24 -13.05
C GLY A 210 9.89 0.78 -13.44
N SER A 211 10.50 -0.19 -12.75
CA SER A 211 10.39 -1.62 -13.02
C SER A 211 9.68 -2.37 -11.88
N PHE A 212 8.57 -1.84 -11.37
CA PHE A 212 7.87 -2.40 -10.20
C PHE A 212 7.51 -3.89 -10.36
N GLY A 213 7.10 -4.33 -11.55
CA GLY A 213 6.78 -5.73 -11.84
C GLY A 213 8.01 -6.65 -11.96
N MET A 214 9.22 -6.08 -12.13
CA MET A 214 10.51 -6.77 -12.26
C MET A 214 11.55 -6.05 -11.41
N PRO A 215 11.48 -6.19 -10.07
CA PRO A 215 12.32 -5.43 -9.13
C PRO A 215 13.82 -5.65 -9.33
N GLU A 216 14.24 -6.78 -9.89
CA GLU A 216 15.63 -7.11 -10.21
C GLU A 216 16.26 -6.19 -11.28
N GLU A 217 15.45 -5.54 -12.11
CA GLU A 217 15.93 -4.57 -13.10
C GLU A 217 16.43 -3.28 -12.44
N ASP A 218 15.87 -2.93 -11.29
CA ASP A 218 16.33 -1.80 -10.47
C ASP A 218 17.19 -2.31 -9.31
N LYS A 219 18.48 -2.41 -9.54
CA LYS A 219 19.43 -2.96 -8.57
C LYS A 219 19.45 -2.20 -7.24
N ALA A 220 19.23 -0.88 -7.25
CA ALA A 220 19.24 -0.07 -6.05
C ALA A 220 18.02 -0.38 -5.18
N TYR A 221 16.84 -0.35 -5.79
CA TYR A 221 15.57 -0.71 -5.14
C TYR A 221 15.61 -2.14 -4.60
N ASN A 222 15.98 -3.11 -5.46
CA ASN A 222 16.00 -4.53 -5.10
C ASN A 222 17.01 -4.82 -3.97
N SER A 223 18.18 -4.17 -3.99
CA SER A 223 19.18 -4.32 -2.92
C SER A 223 18.64 -3.88 -1.56
N VAL A 224 18.00 -2.70 -1.49
CA VAL A 224 17.41 -2.18 -0.25
C VAL A 224 16.27 -3.08 0.24
N LEU A 225 15.41 -3.54 -0.66
CA LEU A 225 14.31 -4.44 -0.35
C LEU A 225 14.81 -5.76 0.22
N LEU A 226 15.73 -6.45 -0.48
CA LEU A 226 16.25 -7.74 -0.07
C LEU A 226 17.13 -7.67 1.18
N GLU A 227 17.90 -6.59 1.35
CA GLU A 227 18.67 -6.36 2.58
C GLU A 227 17.73 -6.22 3.78
N PHE A 228 16.64 -5.46 3.67
CA PHE A 228 15.67 -5.34 4.74
C PHE A 228 15.06 -6.70 5.09
N VAL A 229 14.55 -7.42 4.10
CA VAL A 229 13.80 -8.68 4.30
C VAL A 229 14.69 -9.82 4.83
N ARG A 230 16.00 -9.81 4.54
CA ARG A 230 16.96 -10.80 5.09
C ARG A 230 17.34 -10.57 6.56
N ASN A 231 17.14 -9.35 7.05
CA ASN A 231 17.53 -8.94 8.40
C ASN A 231 16.33 -8.82 9.37
N VAL A 232 15.16 -9.28 8.96
CA VAL A 232 13.90 -9.35 9.73
C VAL A 232 13.54 -10.83 9.99
#